data_6b69d0143c4fcab8a1a06dfc1e26d247
#
_entry.id   6b69d0143c4fcab8a1a06dfc1e26d247
#
_cell.length_a   1.000
_cell.length_b   1.000
_cell.length_c   1.000
_cell.angle_alpha   90.00
_cell.angle_beta   90.00
_cell.angle_gamma   90.00
#
_symmetry.space_group_name_H-M   'P 1'
#
loop_
_entity.id
_entity.type
_entity.pdbx_description
1 polymer ?
#
loop_
_entity_poly.entity_id
_entity_poly.type
_entity_poly.pdbx_seq_one_letter_code
_entity_poly.pdbx_strand_id
1 'polypeptide(L)'
;MQLPGFGVITAMTVLAALGEIERFETPKQLASYSGLTPGLEQSGTKHRGKGITKEGRRELRWALVEAAQMAVKSDPLLKLKFQALQKRMHRNQAIVAIARHLLEVVWYVLTRRQPYRHFSHERIAYKYLTWAWQMDDAARDGLTRQQFARYYLMRLGVGHGLTRIALDPKHPRKLASEAELLALRPELNRIE
;
A
#
# COMPACT_ATOMS: atom_id res chain seq x y z
N MET A 1 0.59 -4.32 -1.99
CA MET A 1 -0.72 -3.70 -2.31
C MET A 1 -1.74 -3.73 -1.15
N GLN A 2 -1.50 -4.41 -0.04
CA GLN A 2 -2.43 -4.45 1.11
C GLN A 2 -2.60 -3.08 1.78
N LEU A 3 -1.57 -2.24 1.76
CA LEU A 3 -1.60 -0.92 2.40
C LEU A 3 -2.52 0.05 1.65
N PRO A 4 -3.22 0.93 2.40
CA PRO A 4 -3.98 2.01 1.79
C PRO A 4 -3.07 2.93 0.97
N GLY A 5 -3.58 3.41 -0.16
CA GLY A 5 -2.82 4.25 -1.08
C GLY A 5 -1.81 3.53 -1.99
N PHE A 6 -1.49 2.26 -1.74
CA PHE A 6 -0.55 1.49 -2.56
C PHE A 6 -1.26 0.78 -3.71
N GLY A 7 -1.10 1.28 -4.92
CA GLY A 7 -1.39 0.57 -6.16
C GLY A 7 -0.20 -0.30 -6.59
N VAL A 8 -0.31 -0.96 -7.76
CA VAL A 8 0.77 -1.80 -8.31
C VAL A 8 2.04 -0.99 -8.55
N ILE A 9 1.93 0.13 -9.27
CA ILE A 9 3.07 1.00 -9.59
C ILE A 9 3.78 1.48 -8.32
N THR A 10 3.02 2.02 -7.36
CA THR A 10 3.57 2.51 -6.09
C THR A 10 4.26 1.39 -5.31
N ALA A 11 3.63 0.20 -5.23
CA ALA A 11 4.22 -0.95 -4.53
C ALA A 11 5.53 -1.39 -5.19
N MET A 12 5.56 -1.53 -6.52
CA MET A 12 6.77 -1.91 -7.26
C MET A 12 7.88 -0.86 -7.15
N THR A 13 7.54 0.43 -7.24
CA THR A 13 8.51 1.52 -7.06
C THR A 13 9.13 1.48 -5.67
N VAL A 14 8.29 1.28 -4.63
CA VAL A 14 8.77 1.18 -3.25
C VAL A 14 9.67 -0.03 -3.07
N LEU A 15 9.26 -1.23 -3.54
CA LEU A 15 10.06 -2.45 -3.43
C LEU A 15 11.39 -2.33 -4.19
N ALA A 16 11.38 -1.82 -5.43
CA ALA A 16 12.59 -1.61 -6.21
C ALA A 16 13.56 -0.61 -5.56
N ALA A 17 13.03 0.45 -4.94
CA ALA A 17 13.84 1.44 -4.25
C ALA A 17 14.40 0.94 -2.90
N LEU A 18 13.68 0.04 -2.22
CA LEU A 18 14.10 -0.56 -0.96
C LEU A 18 15.19 -1.62 -1.17
N GLY A 19 15.07 -2.46 -2.19
CA GLY A 19 15.87 -3.67 -2.31
C GLY A 19 15.60 -4.63 -1.14
N GLU A 20 16.63 -5.24 -0.59
CA GLU A 20 16.53 -6.14 0.56
C GLU A 20 16.16 -5.37 1.83
N ILE A 21 15.05 -5.77 2.46
CA ILE A 21 14.55 -5.07 3.65
C ILE A 21 15.42 -5.36 4.88
N GLU A 22 16.07 -6.50 4.91
CA GLU A 22 16.93 -6.99 6.01
C GLU A 22 18.12 -6.06 6.28
N ARG A 23 18.53 -5.27 5.31
CA ARG A 23 19.59 -4.26 5.49
C ARG A 23 19.22 -3.11 6.42
N PHE A 24 17.93 -2.98 6.75
CA PHE A 24 17.42 -1.96 7.69
C PHE A 24 17.02 -2.62 9.01
N GLU A 25 17.86 -2.53 10.01
CA GLU A 25 17.61 -3.09 11.35
C GLU A 25 16.40 -2.45 12.04
N THR A 26 16.12 -1.19 11.71
CA THR A 26 15.03 -0.42 12.33
C THR A 26 14.24 0.38 11.30
N PRO A 27 12.95 0.64 11.56
CA PRO A 27 12.15 1.51 10.71
C PRO A 27 12.68 2.96 10.66
N LYS A 28 13.45 3.39 11.69
CA LYS A 28 14.11 4.71 11.71
C LYS A 28 15.22 4.81 10.66
N GLN A 29 16.04 3.76 10.51
CA GLN A 29 17.07 3.71 9.46
C GLN A 29 16.43 3.80 8.06
N LEU A 30 15.33 3.07 7.85
CA LEU A 30 14.59 3.14 6.61
C LEU A 30 13.99 4.54 6.35
N ALA A 31 13.47 5.22 7.39
CA ALA A 31 12.97 6.58 7.28
C ALA A 31 14.10 7.58 6.92
N SER A 32 15.29 7.41 7.48
CA SER A 32 16.47 8.20 7.13
C SER A 32 16.90 7.96 5.69
N TYR A 33 16.95 6.69 5.25
CA TYR A 33 17.26 6.32 3.88
C TYR A 33 16.30 6.92 2.84
N SER A 34 15.03 7.10 3.21
CA SER A 34 14.04 7.74 2.32
C SER A 34 14.14 9.27 2.31
N GLY A 35 14.86 9.87 3.26
CA GLY A 35 14.91 11.31 3.45
C GLY A 35 13.60 11.92 3.99
N LEU A 36 12.74 11.10 4.61
CA LEU A 36 11.49 11.54 5.27
C LEU A 36 11.69 11.90 6.75
N THR A 37 12.93 11.93 7.22
CA THR A 37 13.25 12.38 8.58
C THR A 37 13.28 13.91 8.66
N PRO A 38 12.84 14.51 9.78
CA PRO A 38 13.00 15.93 10.00
C PRO A 38 14.47 16.34 9.95
N GLY A 39 14.77 17.37 9.19
CA GLY A 39 16.07 18.04 9.26
C GLY A 39 16.13 18.90 10.51
N LEU A 40 17.26 18.85 11.19
CA LEU A 40 17.57 19.74 12.32
C LEU A 40 18.70 20.67 11.90
N GLU A 41 18.52 21.96 12.12
CA GLU A 41 19.59 22.93 12.05
C GLU A 41 19.91 23.37 13.48
N GLN A 42 21.11 23.02 13.93
CA GLN A 42 21.59 23.41 15.23
C GLN A 42 22.71 24.42 15.04
N SER A 43 22.48 25.63 15.51
CA SER A 43 23.49 26.68 15.55
C SER A 43 23.58 27.18 17.00
N GLY A 44 24.61 26.76 17.72
CA GLY A 44 24.77 27.05 19.13
C GLY A 44 23.59 26.50 19.97
N THR A 45 22.96 27.39 20.74
CA THR A 45 21.76 27.04 21.56
C THR A 45 20.43 27.11 20.83
N LYS A 46 20.41 27.56 19.57
CA LYS A 46 19.17 27.68 18.78
C LYS A 46 18.93 26.43 17.94
N HIS A 47 17.82 25.75 18.23
CA HIS A 47 17.33 24.64 17.42
C HIS A 47 16.22 25.13 16.48
N ARG A 48 16.45 25.08 15.17
CA ARG A 48 15.41 25.32 14.16
C ARG A 48 15.09 24.01 13.47
N GLY A 49 13.80 23.59 13.52
CA GLY A 49 13.32 22.51 12.70
C GLY A 49 13.34 22.94 11.22
N LYS A 50 14.17 22.29 10.40
CA LYS A 50 14.05 22.31 8.95
C LYS A 50 12.97 21.33 8.53
N GLY A 51 12.44 21.44 7.29
CA GLY A 51 11.61 20.41 6.69
C GLY A 51 12.29 19.04 6.73
N ILE A 52 11.90 18.13 5.86
CA ILE A 52 12.59 16.82 5.74
C ILE A 52 13.99 17.00 5.12
N THR A 53 14.90 16.08 5.44
CA THR A 53 16.30 16.14 4.98
C THR A 53 16.40 16.09 3.45
N LYS A 54 15.47 15.38 2.78
CA LYS A 54 15.48 15.09 1.33
C LYS A 54 16.74 14.34 0.85
N GLU A 55 17.61 13.96 1.76
CA GLU A 55 18.76 13.09 1.51
C GLU A 55 18.25 11.66 1.35
N GLY A 56 18.47 11.04 0.19
CA GLY A 56 18.02 9.68 -0.06
C GLY A 56 17.23 9.52 -1.36
N ARG A 57 16.66 8.34 -1.56
CA ARG A 57 15.99 7.95 -2.82
C ARG A 57 14.77 8.83 -3.10
N ARG A 58 14.89 9.65 -4.14
CA ARG A 58 13.81 10.56 -4.57
C ARG A 58 12.54 9.81 -4.98
N GLU A 59 12.71 8.71 -5.70
CA GLU A 59 11.63 7.86 -6.21
C GLU A 59 10.84 7.24 -5.05
N LEU A 60 11.54 6.75 -4.02
CA LEU A 60 10.91 6.19 -2.82
C LEU A 60 10.07 7.25 -2.10
N ARG A 61 10.65 8.44 -1.91
CA ARG A 61 9.96 9.54 -1.24
C ARG A 61 8.75 10.00 -2.03
N TRP A 62 8.87 10.14 -3.36
CA TRP A 62 7.75 10.48 -4.23
C TRP A 62 6.63 9.45 -4.13
N ALA A 63 6.93 8.17 -4.31
CA ALA A 63 5.95 7.09 -4.25
C ALA A 63 5.20 7.05 -2.90
N LEU A 64 5.92 7.29 -1.80
CA LEU A 64 5.31 7.31 -0.47
C LEU A 64 4.42 8.54 -0.23
N VAL A 65 4.77 9.70 -0.78
CA VAL A 65 3.95 10.91 -0.70
C VAL A 65 2.67 10.74 -1.52
N GLU A 66 2.75 10.18 -2.73
CA GLU A 66 1.58 9.84 -3.54
C GLU A 66 0.69 8.82 -2.82
N ALA A 67 1.30 7.74 -2.27
CA ALA A 67 0.56 6.77 -1.48
C ALA A 67 -0.16 7.43 -0.29
N ALA A 68 0.50 8.35 0.42
CA ALA A 68 -0.07 9.03 1.57
C ALA A 68 -1.27 9.90 1.19
N GLN A 69 -1.21 10.63 0.07
CA GLN A 69 -2.34 11.43 -0.41
C GLN A 69 -3.55 10.55 -0.74
N MET A 70 -3.34 9.40 -1.37
CA MET A 70 -4.41 8.45 -1.68
C MET A 70 -4.92 7.73 -0.41
N ALA A 71 -4.02 7.39 0.50
CA ALA A 71 -4.36 6.73 1.76
C ALA A 71 -5.28 7.59 2.64
N VAL A 72 -4.96 8.88 2.78
CA VAL A 72 -5.79 9.84 3.53
C VAL A 72 -7.20 9.98 2.95
N LYS A 73 -7.36 9.84 1.63
CA LYS A 73 -8.68 9.89 0.97
C LYS A 73 -9.48 8.60 1.15
N SER A 74 -8.80 7.47 1.15
CA SER A 74 -9.44 6.14 1.07
C SER A 74 -9.53 5.41 2.40
N ASP A 75 -8.73 5.75 3.41
CA ASP A 75 -8.69 5.06 4.70
C ASP A 75 -9.15 5.96 5.84
N PRO A 76 -10.22 5.56 6.57
CA PRO A 76 -10.78 6.39 7.65
C PRO A 76 -9.79 6.63 8.80
N LEU A 77 -8.97 5.65 9.17
CA LEU A 77 -8.00 5.78 10.26
C LEU A 77 -6.89 6.75 9.91
N LEU A 78 -6.35 6.65 8.68
CA LEU A 78 -5.32 7.57 8.21
C LEU A 78 -5.87 8.97 7.98
N LYS A 79 -7.15 9.09 7.59
CA LYS A 79 -7.85 10.37 7.50
C LYS A 79 -7.95 11.05 8.86
N LEU A 80 -8.36 10.33 9.90
CA LEU A 80 -8.42 10.86 11.28
C LEU A 80 -7.03 11.27 11.77
N LYS A 81 -6.02 10.45 11.57
CA LYS A 81 -4.62 10.76 11.91
C LYS A 81 -4.14 12.01 11.19
N PHE A 82 -4.42 12.15 9.90
CA PHE A 82 -4.08 13.32 9.11
C PHE A 82 -4.77 14.59 9.63
N GLN A 83 -6.07 14.54 9.93
CA GLN A 83 -6.81 15.66 10.50
C GLN A 83 -6.24 16.09 11.86
N ALA A 84 -5.86 15.15 12.71
CA ALA A 84 -5.21 15.44 13.98
C ALA A 84 -3.84 16.14 13.79
N LEU A 85 -3.07 15.74 12.79
CA LEU A 85 -1.81 16.39 12.44
C LEU A 85 -2.02 17.82 11.90
N GLN A 86 -3.05 18.02 11.09
CA GLN A 86 -3.36 19.34 10.51
C GLN A 86 -3.72 20.42 11.57
N LYS A 87 -4.13 20.03 12.77
CA LYS A 87 -4.37 20.99 13.88
C LYS A 87 -3.10 21.69 14.35
N ARG A 88 -1.91 21.15 14.08
CA ARG A 88 -0.62 21.64 14.57
C ARG A 88 0.44 21.84 13.50
N MET A 89 0.19 21.45 12.26
CA MET A 89 1.15 21.60 11.17
C MET A 89 0.47 21.83 9.82
N HIS A 90 1.20 22.41 8.88
CA HIS A 90 0.72 22.64 7.53
C HIS A 90 0.37 21.33 6.81
N ARG A 91 -0.61 21.38 5.89
CA ARG A 91 -1.11 20.22 5.13
C ARG A 91 0.00 19.36 4.53
N ASN A 92 0.99 19.96 3.88
CA ASN A 92 2.07 19.21 3.23
C ASN A 92 2.97 18.51 4.26
N GLN A 93 3.21 19.11 5.41
CA GLN A 93 3.95 18.48 6.51
C GLN A 93 3.17 17.28 7.08
N ALA A 94 1.84 17.41 7.22
CA ALA A 94 0.98 16.32 7.66
C ALA A 94 0.99 15.14 6.66
N ILE A 95 0.95 15.41 5.34
CA ILE A 95 1.08 14.34 4.31
C ILE A 95 2.45 13.65 4.42
N VAL A 96 3.52 14.39 4.59
CA VAL A 96 4.87 13.80 4.77
C VAL A 96 4.95 12.94 6.03
N ALA A 97 4.30 13.35 7.12
CA ALA A 97 4.22 12.54 8.34
C ALA A 97 3.43 11.22 8.12
N ILE A 98 2.35 11.27 7.34
CA ILE A 98 1.63 10.06 6.92
C ILE A 98 2.49 9.19 6.00
N ALA A 99 3.23 9.76 5.04
CA ALA A 99 4.15 9.03 4.16
C ALA A 99 5.22 8.29 4.96
N ARG A 100 5.82 8.94 5.95
CA ARG A 100 6.76 8.30 6.89
C ARG A 100 6.11 7.17 7.67
N HIS A 101 4.91 7.38 8.19
CA HIS A 101 4.17 6.33 8.90
C HIS A 101 3.90 5.12 7.99
N LEU A 102 3.50 5.33 6.75
CA LEU A 102 3.30 4.25 5.78
C LEU A 102 4.60 3.48 5.52
N LEU A 103 5.73 4.17 5.43
CA LEU A 103 7.04 3.54 5.27
C LEU A 103 7.42 2.66 6.48
N GLU A 104 7.15 3.13 7.70
CA GLU A 104 7.34 2.34 8.91
C GLU A 104 6.46 1.08 8.89
N VAL A 105 5.21 1.19 8.43
CA VAL A 105 4.32 0.03 8.26
C VAL A 105 4.85 -0.92 7.19
N VAL A 106 5.38 -0.42 6.06
CA VAL A 106 6.03 -1.24 5.03
C VAL A 106 7.17 -2.06 5.64
N TRP A 107 8.02 -1.43 6.46
CA TRP A 107 9.10 -2.13 7.15
C TRP A 107 8.58 -3.28 8.01
N TYR A 108 7.55 -3.05 8.83
CA TYR A 108 6.96 -4.11 9.67
C TYR A 108 6.34 -5.24 8.85
N VAL A 109 5.62 -4.92 7.78
CA VAL A 109 4.98 -5.92 6.91
C VAL A 109 6.02 -6.81 6.24
N LEU A 110 7.09 -6.23 5.71
CA LEU A 110 8.13 -6.97 5.00
C LEU A 110 9.02 -7.77 5.95
N THR A 111 9.48 -7.17 7.05
CA THR A 111 10.38 -7.83 8.02
C THR A 111 9.68 -8.97 8.77
N ARG A 112 8.43 -8.78 9.16
CA ARG A 112 7.68 -9.79 9.90
C ARG A 112 6.95 -10.78 9.00
N ARG A 113 6.93 -10.54 7.70
CA ARG A 113 6.15 -11.32 6.71
C ARG A 113 4.68 -11.49 7.11
N GLN A 114 4.12 -10.48 7.75
CA GLN A 114 2.73 -10.46 8.22
C GLN A 114 1.92 -9.46 7.41
N PRO A 115 0.64 -9.78 7.10
CA PRO A 115 -0.22 -8.84 6.39
C PRO A 115 -0.47 -7.58 7.21
N TYR A 116 -0.78 -6.48 6.52
CA TYR A 116 -1.16 -5.23 7.20
C TYR A 116 -2.41 -5.44 8.06
N ARG A 117 -2.33 -5.09 9.33
CA ARG A 117 -3.35 -5.40 10.36
C ARG A 117 -4.76 -4.90 10.02
N HIS A 118 -4.88 -3.78 9.32
CA HIS A 118 -6.15 -3.15 8.96
C HIS A 118 -6.44 -3.24 7.46
N PHE A 119 -5.99 -4.31 6.79
CA PHE A 119 -6.31 -4.49 5.39
C PHE A 119 -7.77 -4.90 5.20
N SER A 120 -8.37 -4.46 4.09
CA SER A 120 -9.71 -4.84 3.69
C SER A 120 -9.64 -5.79 2.49
N HIS A 121 -10.25 -6.96 2.59
CA HIS A 121 -10.34 -7.93 1.50
C HIS A 121 -10.99 -7.30 0.25
N GLU A 122 -12.06 -6.53 0.43
CA GLU A 122 -12.73 -5.83 -0.66
C GLU A 122 -11.82 -4.82 -1.37
N ARG A 123 -11.01 -4.06 -0.61
CA ARG A 123 -10.06 -3.10 -1.19
C ARG A 123 -8.97 -3.79 -1.99
N ILE A 124 -8.48 -4.93 -1.52
CA ILE A 124 -7.51 -5.73 -2.28
C ILE A 124 -8.17 -6.26 -3.55
N ALA A 125 -9.35 -6.85 -3.44
CA ALA A 125 -10.11 -7.35 -4.60
C ALA A 125 -10.36 -6.24 -5.62
N TYR A 126 -10.74 -5.05 -5.17
CA TYR A 126 -10.93 -3.87 -6.02
C TYR A 126 -9.66 -3.46 -6.76
N LYS A 127 -8.50 -3.48 -6.09
CA LYS A 127 -7.21 -3.15 -6.72
C LYS A 127 -6.86 -4.15 -7.82
N TYR A 128 -7.03 -5.45 -7.59
CA TYR A 128 -6.80 -6.47 -8.62
C TYR A 128 -7.80 -6.34 -9.77
N LEU A 129 -9.06 -6.09 -9.47
CA LEU A 129 -10.08 -5.86 -10.50
C LEU A 129 -9.75 -4.63 -11.35
N THR A 130 -9.32 -3.53 -10.72
CA THR A 130 -8.92 -2.30 -11.42
C THR A 130 -7.65 -2.52 -12.23
N TRP A 131 -6.71 -3.28 -11.73
CA TRP A 131 -5.50 -3.64 -12.46
C TRP A 131 -5.84 -4.49 -13.70
N ALA A 132 -6.72 -5.47 -13.56
CA ALA A 132 -7.19 -6.29 -14.66
C ALA A 132 -7.85 -5.49 -15.79
N TRP A 133 -8.38 -4.28 -15.51
CA TRP A 133 -8.90 -3.38 -16.53
C TRP A 133 -7.82 -2.76 -17.42
N GLN A 134 -6.59 -2.67 -16.92
CA GLN A 134 -5.44 -2.13 -17.66
C GLN A 134 -4.66 -3.19 -18.43
N MET A 135 -5.08 -4.46 -18.33
CA MET A 135 -4.42 -5.61 -18.94
C MET A 135 -5.27 -6.15 -20.07
N ASP A 136 -4.63 -6.62 -21.14
CA ASP A 136 -5.27 -7.39 -22.21
C ASP A 136 -5.56 -8.84 -21.75
N ASP A 137 -6.22 -9.62 -22.59
CA ASP A 137 -6.62 -10.99 -22.27
C ASP A 137 -5.41 -11.92 -22.13
N ALA A 138 -4.37 -11.71 -22.94
CA ALA A 138 -3.13 -12.49 -22.87
C ALA A 138 -2.40 -12.25 -21.55
N ALA A 139 -2.28 -10.98 -21.12
CA ALA A 139 -1.67 -10.64 -19.85
C ALA A 139 -2.45 -11.12 -18.62
N ARG A 140 -3.75 -11.40 -18.78
CA ARG A 140 -4.59 -12.05 -17.77
C ARG A 140 -4.61 -13.58 -17.86
N ASP A 141 -3.81 -14.16 -18.73
CA ASP A 141 -3.76 -15.61 -18.96
C ASP A 141 -5.14 -16.21 -19.30
N GLY A 142 -5.91 -15.49 -20.14
CA GLY A 142 -7.25 -15.85 -20.59
C GLY A 142 -8.35 -15.73 -19.51
N LEU A 143 -8.02 -15.26 -18.31
CA LEU A 143 -9.00 -15.06 -17.25
C LEU A 143 -9.83 -13.79 -17.49
N THR A 144 -11.12 -13.86 -17.18
CA THR A 144 -11.94 -12.65 -17.06
C THR A 144 -11.41 -11.77 -15.93
N ARG A 145 -11.77 -10.49 -15.92
CA ARG A 145 -11.32 -9.55 -14.87
C ARG A 145 -11.70 -9.99 -13.47
N GLN A 146 -12.91 -10.55 -13.32
CA GLN A 146 -13.40 -11.08 -12.04
C GLN A 146 -12.63 -12.34 -11.61
N GLN A 147 -12.34 -13.24 -12.55
CA GLN A 147 -11.54 -14.44 -12.31
C GLN A 147 -10.09 -14.07 -11.97
N PHE A 148 -9.48 -13.11 -12.65
CA PHE A 148 -8.15 -12.60 -12.34
C PHE A 148 -8.07 -12.05 -10.91
N ALA A 149 -9.03 -11.22 -10.51
CA ALA A 149 -9.05 -10.71 -9.15
C ALA A 149 -9.21 -11.84 -8.12
N ARG A 150 -10.11 -12.82 -8.37
CA ARG A 150 -10.29 -14.00 -7.52
C ARG A 150 -9.02 -14.85 -7.45
N TYR A 151 -8.35 -15.09 -8.57
CA TYR A 151 -7.11 -15.84 -8.63
C TYR A 151 -6.05 -15.31 -7.67
N TYR A 152 -5.80 -14.00 -7.69
CA TYR A 152 -4.82 -13.40 -6.79
C TYR A 152 -5.27 -13.35 -5.33
N LEU A 153 -6.56 -13.21 -5.05
CA LEU A 153 -7.08 -13.33 -3.68
C LEU A 153 -6.81 -14.72 -3.10
N MET A 154 -7.09 -15.77 -3.88
CA MET A 154 -6.83 -17.17 -3.46
C MET A 154 -5.33 -17.40 -3.25
N ARG A 155 -4.47 -16.96 -4.16
CA ARG A 155 -3.02 -17.05 -3.99
C ARG A 155 -2.47 -16.32 -2.77
N LEU A 156 -3.16 -15.30 -2.29
CA LEU A 156 -2.80 -14.57 -1.08
C LEU A 156 -3.45 -15.16 0.19
N GLY A 157 -4.27 -16.20 0.06
CA GLY A 157 -5.04 -16.76 1.17
C GLY A 157 -6.02 -15.77 1.81
N VAL A 158 -6.59 -14.84 1.01
CA VAL A 158 -7.47 -13.80 1.52
C VAL A 158 -8.77 -13.70 0.72
N GLY A 159 -9.79 -13.10 1.30
CA GLY A 159 -11.07 -12.85 0.60
C GLY A 159 -11.93 -14.10 0.42
N HIS A 160 -11.75 -15.13 1.22
CA HIS A 160 -12.61 -16.32 1.21
C HIS A 160 -14.07 -15.91 1.44
N GLY A 161 -14.97 -16.48 0.63
CA GLY A 161 -16.39 -16.17 0.70
C GLY A 161 -16.81 -14.79 0.18
N LEU A 162 -15.88 -13.95 -0.28
CA LEU A 162 -16.20 -12.66 -0.87
C LEU A 162 -16.86 -12.84 -2.24
N THR A 163 -18.15 -12.55 -2.36
CA THR A 163 -18.90 -12.70 -3.62
C THR A 163 -19.00 -11.40 -4.43
N ARG A 164 -18.84 -10.26 -3.75
CA ARG A 164 -18.97 -8.93 -4.35
C ARG A 164 -18.06 -7.93 -3.64
N ILE A 165 -17.73 -6.86 -4.34
CA ILE A 165 -16.98 -5.72 -3.84
C ILE A 165 -17.97 -4.55 -3.70
N ALA A 166 -18.24 -4.11 -2.49
CA ALA A 166 -19.23 -3.08 -2.17
C ALA A 166 -18.60 -1.77 -1.64
N LEU A 167 -17.39 -1.43 -2.09
CA LEU A 167 -16.72 -0.16 -1.73
C LEU A 167 -17.52 1.07 -2.20
N ASP A 168 -18.26 0.93 -3.30
CA ASP A 168 -19.30 1.86 -3.71
C ASP A 168 -20.65 1.14 -3.58
N PRO A 169 -21.49 1.51 -2.56
CA PRO A 169 -22.78 0.86 -2.36
C PRO A 169 -23.74 1.00 -3.55
N LYS A 170 -23.59 2.04 -4.37
CA LYS A 170 -24.43 2.27 -5.56
C LYS A 170 -24.03 1.38 -6.74
N HIS A 171 -22.77 0.98 -6.81
CA HIS A 171 -22.22 0.21 -7.92
C HIS A 171 -21.38 -0.99 -7.40
N PRO A 172 -22.02 -1.97 -6.73
CA PRO A 172 -21.31 -3.16 -6.27
C PRO A 172 -20.82 -3.97 -7.49
N ARG A 173 -19.60 -4.45 -7.44
CA ARG A 173 -18.98 -5.25 -8.50
C ARG A 173 -18.97 -6.72 -8.10
N LYS A 174 -19.45 -7.59 -8.97
CA LYS A 174 -19.38 -9.05 -8.76
C LYS A 174 -17.92 -9.51 -8.84
N LEU A 175 -17.62 -10.56 -8.10
CA LEU A 175 -16.37 -11.29 -8.13
C LEU A 175 -16.68 -12.74 -8.54
N ALA A 176 -15.81 -13.38 -9.31
CA ALA A 176 -15.96 -14.79 -9.64
C ALA A 176 -15.97 -15.65 -8.37
N SER A 177 -16.71 -16.76 -8.39
CA SER A 177 -16.70 -17.70 -7.25
C SER A 177 -15.39 -18.50 -7.21
N GLU A 178 -15.04 -18.99 -6.02
CA GLU A 178 -13.87 -19.87 -5.87
C GLU A 178 -14.05 -21.18 -6.64
N ALA A 179 -15.25 -21.75 -6.60
CA ALA A 179 -15.58 -22.98 -7.33
C ALA A 179 -15.44 -22.82 -8.85
N GLU A 180 -15.90 -21.69 -9.42
CA GLU A 180 -15.73 -21.37 -10.83
C GLU A 180 -14.25 -21.32 -11.23
N LEU A 181 -13.42 -20.69 -10.41
CA LEU A 181 -12.00 -20.57 -10.69
C LEU A 181 -11.25 -21.91 -10.50
N LEU A 182 -11.59 -22.69 -9.49
CA LEU A 182 -11.00 -24.02 -9.26
C LEU A 182 -11.33 -25.00 -10.38
N ALA A 183 -12.50 -24.87 -11.00
CA ALA A 183 -12.83 -25.65 -12.19
C ALA A 183 -11.94 -25.30 -13.40
N LEU A 184 -11.50 -24.04 -13.52
CA LEU A 184 -10.62 -23.58 -14.59
C LEU A 184 -9.13 -23.79 -14.25
N ARG A 185 -8.76 -23.73 -12.97
CA ARG A 185 -7.39 -23.77 -12.45
C ARG A 185 -7.27 -24.71 -11.25
N PRO A 186 -7.31 -26.04 -11.47
CA PRO A 186 -7.29 -27.02 -10.38
C PRO A 186 -6.01 -26.98 -9.53
N GLU A 187 -4.91 -26.44 -10.06
CA GLU A 187 -3.65 -26.26 -9.36
C GLU A 187 -3.75 -25.36 -8.13
N LEU A 188 -4.76 -24.49 -8.07
CA LEU A 188 -4.98 -23.60 -6.92
C LEU A 188 -5.43 -24.34 -5.64
N ASN A 189 -5.93 -25.57 -5.76
CA ASN A 189 -6.25 -26.40 -4.60
C ASN A 189 -5.01 -26.87 -3.80
N ARG A 190 -3.80 -26.70 -4.36
CA ARG A 190 -2.54 -27.17 -3.76
C ARG A 190 -1.74 -26.03 -3.08
N ILE A 191 -2.31 -24.83 -3.01
CA ILE A 191 -1.68 -23.69 -2.34
C ILE A 191 -2.19 -23.69 -0.90
N GLU A 192 -1.54 -24.49 -0.03
CA GLU A 192 -1.60 -24.39 1.42
C GLU A 192 -0.46 -23.50 1.96
#